data_d0d4799a651e5988d1aae647f09210c5
#
_entry.id   d0d4799a651e5988d1aae647f09210c5
#
_cell.length_a   1.000
_cell.length_b   1.000
_cell.length_c   1.000
_cell.angle_alpha   90.00
_cell.angle_beta   90.00
_cell.angle_gamma   90.00
#
_symmetry.space_group_name_H-M   'P 1'
#
loop_
_entity.id
_entity.type
_entity.pdbx_description
1 polymer ?
#
loop_
_entity_poly.entity_id
_entity_poly.type
_entity_poly.pdbx_seq_one_letter_code
_entity_poly.pdbx_strand_id
1 'polypeptide(L)'
;MKLNCGFVGLPNVGKSTLFNALSNNSVAAENYPFCTIEPNVGITEVPDERLKVLSKIFEPQKTTYSTIEFIDIAGLVKNAHQGEGLGNQFLSQIRSVKVLVQVVRFFGDKNITHVENKVSPLDDIETINTELVLADIKTVEKNLKKNEELVKANNPNGKLIKVVLKNLLEHLNKGRFSKTFQRNSKEDFVINNLFLLTEKPMVCVANVGKNSAATNQIQEARGLAKQNRSSFITINGKLESQISDLNNQEKQLLLNEHGLKEPELNSLIKESYKILGLQTFFTCNKEEAKARTIARGATAIQAAKEVHTDFAKKFIKAEIYAFDDVIKHKN
;
A
#
# COMPACT_ATOMS: atom_id res chain seq x y z
N MET A 1 5.43 -13.88 -3.17
CA MET A 1 4.30 -13.27 -2.41
C MET A 1 3.79 -12.09 -3.22
N LYS A 2 2.51 -12.07 -3.68
CA LYS A 2 2.00 -10.90 -4.43
C LYS A 2 1.95 -9.68 -3.51
N LEU A 3 2.56 -8.57 -3.96
CA LEU A 3 2.60 -7.29 -3.28
C LEU A 3 1.60 -6.37 -3.99
N ASN A 4 0.42 -6.20 -3.41
CA ASN A 4 -0.62 -5.41 -4.05
C ASN A 4 -1.15 -4.30 -3.15
N CYS A 5 -1.34 -3.14 -3.78
CA CYS A 5 -1.90 -1.93 -3.17
C CYS A 5 -3.20 -1.57 -3.88
N GLY A 6 -4.23 -1.24 -3.14
CA GLY A 6 -5.50 -0.80 -3.71
C GLY A 6 -5.70 0.69 -3.56
N PHE A 7 -5.94 1.39 -4.68
CA PHE A 7 -6.36 2.78 -4.65
C PHE A 7 -7.81 2.89 -4.19
N VAL A 8 -8.06 3.69 -3.16
CA VAL A 8 -9.40 4.01 -2.66
C VAL A 8 -9.55 5.52 -2.57
N GLY A 9 -10.76 6.02 -2.77
CA GLY A 9 -11.03 7.46 -2.71
C GLY A 9 -12.42 7.76 -3.23
N LEU A 10 -12.92 8.94 -2.91
CA LEU A 10 -14.17 9.44 -3.47
C LEU A 10 -14.04 9.66 -4.99
N PRO A 11 -15.15 9.79 -5.71
CA PRO A 11 -15.09 10.15 -7.13
C PRO A 11 -14.36 11.50 -7.35
N ASN A 12 -13.67 11.63 -8.48
CA ASN A 12 -13.01 12.85 -8.94
C ASN A 12 -11.89 13.41 -8.02
N VAL A 13 -11.29 12.56 -7.18
CA VAL A 13 -10.13 12.93 -6.34
C VAL A 13 -8.78 12.79 -7.07
N GLY A 14 -8.78 12.28 -8.31
CA GLY A 14 -7.58 12.05 -9.11
C GLY A 14 -6.99 10.64 -8.95
N LYS A 15 -7.78 9.69 -8.43
CA LYS A 15 -7.39 8.29 -8.25
C LYS A 15 -6.91 7.65 -9.56
N SER A 16 -7.73 7.67 -10.60
CA SER A 16 -7.38 7.10 -11.91
C SER A 16 -6.23 7.85 -12.61
N THR A 17 -6.07 9.15 -12.37
CA THR A 17 -4.92 9.91 -12.86
C THR A 17 -3.60 9.37 -12.30
N LEU A 18 -3.54 9.17 -10.98
CA LEU A 18 -2.37 8.59 -10.31
C LEU A 18 -2.13 7.14 -10.74
N PHE A 19 -3.19 6.35 -10.84
CA PHE A 19 -3.12 4.97 -11.31
C PHE A 19 -2.58 4.89 -12.75
N ASN A 20 -3.08 5.71 -13.67
CA ASN A 20 -2.63 5.72 -15.06
C ASN A 20 -1.16 6.17 -15.16
N ALA A 21 -0.75 7.19 -14.39
CA ALA A 21 0.64 7.64 -14.36
C ALA A 21 1.60 6.54 -13.83
N LEU A 22 1.16 5.73 -12.85
CA LEU A 22 1.89 4.54 -12.40
C LEU A 22 1.93 3.45 -13.48
N SER A 23 0.80 3.23 -14.17
CA SER A 23 0.67 2.19 -15.19
C SER A 23 1.43 2.54 -16.47
N ASN A 24 1.50 3.80 -16.87
CA ASN A 24 2.31 4.25 -18.01
C ASN A 24 3.81 4.04 -17.78
N ASN A 25 4.26 4.11 -16.53
CA ASN A 25 5.62 3.75 -16.12
C ASN A 25 5.77 2.23 -15.86
N SER A 26 4.75 1.41 -16.14
CA SER A 26 4.77 -0.03 -15.90
C SER A 26 5.67 -0.74 -16.89
N VAL A 27 6.33 -1.77 -16.40
CA VAL A 27 7.07 -2.70 -17.25
C VAL A 27 6.08 -3.54 -18.04
N ALA A 28 6.33 -3.73 -19.33
CA ALA A 28 5.51 -4.63 -20.13
C ALA A 28 5.38 -5.98 -19.41
N ALA A 29 4.14 -6.44 -19.22
CA ALA A 29 3.84 -7.67 -18.48
C ALA A 29 4.56 -8.92 -19.05
N GLU A 30 5.00 -8.84 -20.30
CA GLU A 30 5.81 -9.87 -20.99
C GLU A 30 7.16 -10.14 -20.32
N ASN A 31 7.69 -9.20 -19.56
CA ASN A 31 8.98 -9.35 -18.88
C ASN A 31 8.88 -10.07 -17.52
N TYR A 32 7.68 -10.32 -17.02
CA TYR A 32 7.45 -10.97 -15.74
C TYR A 32 6.56 -12.21 -15.89
N PRO A 33 7.10 -13.43 -15.71
CA PRO A 33 6.32 -14.65 -15.75
C PRO A 33 5.22 -14.61 -14.66
N PHE A 34 4.00 -15.04 -15.02
CA PHE A 34 2.82 -15.12 -14.16
C PHE A 34 2.07 -13.81 -13.89
N CYS A 35 2.30 -12.74 -14.66
CA CYS A 35 1.47 -11.54 -14.59
C CYS A 35 0.30 -11.68 -15.57
N THR A 36 -0.92 -11.80 -15.04
CA THR A 36 -2.14 -11.69 -15.83
C THR A 36 -2.46 -10.20 -16.03
N ILE A 37 -2.66 -9.76 -17.27
CA ILE A 37 -3.14 -8.40 -17.57
C ILE A 37 -4.63 -8.39 -17.22
N GLU A 38 -4.95 -7.93 -16.02
CA GLU A 38 -6.33 -7.65 -15.63
C GLU A 38 -6.61 -6.16 -15.81
N PRO A 39 -7.79 -5.77 -16.31
CA PRO A 39 -8.18 -4.37 -16.33
C PRO A 39 -8.10 -3.81 -14.90
N ASN A 40 -7.60 -2.60 -14.75
CA ASN A 40 -7.37 -1.92 -13.47
C ASN A 40 -6.24 -2.49 -12.58
N VAL A 41 -5.30 -3.27 -13.12
CA VAL A 41 -4.07 -3.69 -12.44
C VAL A 41 -2.86 -3.11 -13.16
N GLY A 42 -2.08 -2.28 -12.45
CA GLY A 42 -0.81 -1.73 -12.91
C GLY A 42 0.35 -2.37 -12.15
N ILE A 43 1.40 -2.80 -12.85
CA ILE A 43 2.61 -3.36 -12.22
C ILE A 43 3.74 -2.36 -12.44
N THR A 44 4.37 -1.93 -11.35
CA THR A 44 5.48 -0.98 -11.43
C THR A 44 6.71 -1.50 -10.70
N GLU A 45 7.88 -1.07 -11.14
CA GLU A 45 9.14 -1.36 -10.47
C GLU A 45 9.28 -0.59 -9.16
N VAL A 46 9.90 -1.21 -8.17
CA VAL A 46 10.31 -0.56 -6.92
C VAL A 46 11.65 0.13 -7.16
N PRO A 47 11.71 1.47 -7.19
CA PRO A 47 12.95 2.17 -7.46
C PRO A 47 13.99 1.93 -6.37
N ASP A 48 15.17 1.44 -6.76
CA ASP A 48 16.29 1.20 -5.84
C ASP A 48 17.63 1.60 -6.50
N GLU A 49 18.20 2.71 -6.02
CA GLU A 49 19.47 3.22 -6.54
C GLU A 49 20.64 2.26 -6.31
N ARG A 50 20.56 1.40 -5.28
CA ARG A 50 21.60 0.41 -5.01
C ARG A 50 21.73 -0.59 -6.15
N LEU A 51 20.59 -1.02 -6.75
CA LEU A 51 20.62 -1.93 -7.89
C LEU A 51 21.28 -1.28 -9.10
N LYS A 52 21.05 0.01 -9.35
CA LYS A 52 21.70 0.76 -10.43
C LYS A 52 23.24 0.79 -10.26
N VAL A 53 23.69 0.99 -9.01
CA VAL A 53 25.12 0.98 -8.69
C VAL A 53 25.71 -0.41 -8.87
N LEU A 54 25.04 -1.45 -8.37
CA LEU A 54 25.48 -2.83 -8.53
C LEU A 54 25.54 -3.24 -10.00
N SER A 55 24.57 -2.84 -10.81
CA SER A 55 24.59 -3.10 -12.27
C SER A 55 25.77 -2.45 -12.98
N LYS A 56 26.23 -1.27 -12.51
CA LYS A 56 27.45 -0.66 -13.06
C LYS A 56 28.74 -1.37 -12.64
N ILE A 57 28.75 -2.02 -11.47
CA ILE A 57 29.91 -2.76 -10.95
C ILE A 57 30.03 -4.14 -11.61
N PHE A 58 28.92 -4.87 -11.70
CA PHE A 58 28.90 -6.26 -12.19
C PHE A 58 28.67 -6.38 -13.71
N GLU A 59 28.25 -5.30 -14.37
CA GLU A 59 27.95 -5.22 -15.80
C GLU A 59 27.12 -6.41 -16.32
N PRO A 60 25.96 -6.70 -15.69
CA PRO A 60 25.15 -7.85 -16.07
C PRO A 60 24.46 -7.63 -17.42
N GLN A 61 24.13 -8.72 -18.11
CA GLN A 61 23.34 -8.66 -19.34
C GLN A 61 21.93 -8.14 -19.10
N LYS A 62 21.37 -8.39 -17.89
CA LYS A 62 20.00 -7.99 -17.50
C LYS A 62 19.97 -7.41 -16.08
N THR A 63 19.21 -6.34 -15.90
CA THR A 63 18.89 -5.79 -14.58
C THR A 63 17.39 -5.92 -14.33
N THR A 64 17.02 -6.56 -13.21
CA THR A 64 15.61 -6.83 -12.86
C THR A 64 15.27 -6.24 -11.50
N TYR A 65 14.33 -5.29 -11.48
CA TYR A 65 13.82 -4.67 -10.25
C TYR A 65 12.77 -5.55 -9.59
N SER A 66 12.56 -5.35 -8.27
CA SER A 66 11.36 -5.86 -7.60
C SER A 66 10.13 -5.10 -8.10
N THR A 67 8.97 -5.75 -8.10
CA THR A 67 7.73 -5.12 -8.55
C THR A 67 6.68 -5.08 -7.45
N ILE A 68 5.76 -4.12 -7.59
CA ILE A 68 4.57 -3.96 -6.76
C ILE A 68 3.36 -3.75 -7.68
N GLU A 69 2.25 -4.39 -7.34
CA GLU A 69 0.99 -4.25 -8.07
C GLU A 69 0.16 -3.13 -7.46
N PHE A 70 -0.41 -2.27 -8.30
CA PHE A 70 -1.43 -1.31 -7.91
C PHE A 70 -2.75 -1.67 -8.58
N ILE A 71 -3.85 -1.58 -7.84
CA ILE A 71 -5.19 -1.93 -8.30
C ILE A 71 -6.06 -0.69 -8.17
N ASP A 72 -6.68 -0.24 -9.27
CA ASP A 72 -7.68 0.82 -9.20
C ASP A 72 -9.01 0.24 -8.73
N ILE A 73 -9.30 0.42 -7.45
CA ILE A 73 -10.56 -0.01 -6.85
C ILE A 73 -11.63 1.04 -7.18
N ALA A 74 -12.78 0.60 -7.68
CA ALA A 74 -13.90 1.48 -8.01
C ALA A 74 -14.21 2.44 -6.86
N GLY A 75 -14.56 3.69 -7.18
CA GLY A 75 -14.76 4.74 -6.18
C GLY A 75 -15.79 4.37 -5.11
N LEU A 76 -15.54 4.79 -3.89
CA LEU A 76 -16.45 4.61 -2.75
C LEU A 76 -17.73 5.41 -2.99
N VAL A 77 -18.87 4.76 -2.83
CA VAL A 77 -20.17 5.41 -2.73
C VAL A 77 -20.55 5.46 -1.26
N LYS A 78 -21.10 6.60 -0.77
CA LYS A 78 -21.67 6.68 0.59
C LYS A 78 -22.62 5.50 0.84
N ASN A 79 -22.58 4.94 2.06
CA ASN A 79 -23.34 3.75 2.47
C ASN A 79 -22.86 2.42 1.82
N ALA A 80 -21.63 2.35 1.34
CA ALA A 80 -21.05 1.10 0.83
C ALA A 80 -21.12 -0.04 1.86
N HIS A 81 -21.05 0.29 3.15
CA HIS A 81 -21.17 -0.66 4.26
C HIS A 81 -22.55 -1.31 4.36
N GLN A 82 -23.62 -0.71 3.85
CA GLN A 82 -25.00 -1.28 3.93
C GLN A 82 -25.18 -2.50 3.05
N GLY A 83 -24.27 -2.72 2.10
CA GLY A 83 -24.14 -4.03 1.45
C GLY A 83 -25.07 -4.28 0.28
N GLU A 84 -25.66 -3.25 -0.31
CA GLU A 84 -26.44 -3.39 -1.52
C GLU A 84 -25.56 -3.16 -2.77
N GLY A 85 -25.43 -4.18 -3.63
CA GLY A 85 -24.82 -4.08 -4.97
C GLY A 85 -23.33 -3.68 -4.96
N LEU A 86 -23.01 -2.48 -5.47
CA LEU A 86 -21.66 -1.97 -5.69
C LEU A 86 -20.84 -1.85 -4.40
N GLY A 87 -21.46 -1.60 -3.24
CA GLY A 87 -20.76 -1.49 -1.96
C GLY A 87 -20.09 -2.79 -1.53
N ASN A 88 -20.74 -3.94 -1.76
CA ASN A 88 -20.16 -5.26 -1.45
C ASN A 88 -18.96 -5.57 -2.36
N GLN A 89 -19.03 -5.24 -3.64
CA GLN A 89 -17.90 -5.42 -4.56
C GLN A 89 -16.70 -4.59 -4.15
N PHE A 90 -16.92 -3.32 -3.80
CA PHE A 90 -15.90 -2.42 -3.30
C PHE A 90 -15.20 -2.97 -2.04
N LEU A 91 -15.97 -3.38 -1.03
CA LEU A 91 -15.41 -3.95 0.20
C LEU A 91 -14.67 -5.28 -0.07
N SER A 92 -15.14 -6.09 -1.03
CA SER A 92 -14.45 -7.32 -1.44
C SER A 92 -13.10 -7.02 -2.08
N GLN A 93 -13.03 -6.01 -2.97
CA GLN A 93 -11.77 -5.58 -3.57
C GLN A 93 -10.80 -5.03 -2.52
N ILE A 94 -11.29 -4.22 -1.56
CA ILE A 94 -10.46 -3.77 -0.43
C ILE A 94 -9.92 -4.96 0.38
N ARG A 95 -10.70 -6.01 0.59
CA ARG A 95 -10.25 -7.21 1.31
C ARG A 95 -9.10 -7.93 0.62
N SER A 96 -9.07 -7.93 -0.71
CA SER A 96 -8.08 -8.65 -1.51
C SER A 96 -6.69 -8.00 -1.53
N VAL A 97 -6.59 -6.70 -1.29
CA VAL A 97 -5.32 -5.96 -1.30
C VAL A 97 -4.64 -5.95 0.07
N LYS A 98 -3.32 -5.78 0.09
CA LYS A 98 -2.53 -5.75 1.32
C LYS A 98 -2.35 -4.35 1.89
N VAL A 99 -2.28 -3.35 1.04
CA VAL A 99 -2.14 -1.93 1.41
C VAL A 99 -3.28 -1.15 0.81
N LEU A 100 -3.82 -0.21 1.56
CA LEU A 100 -4.77 0.77 1.04
C LEU A 100 -4.04 2.07 0.74
N VAL A 101 -4.26 2.61 -0.44
CA VAL A 101 -3.79 3.92 -0.88
C VAL A 101 -5.01 4.84 -0.96
N GLN A 102 -5.25 5.61 0.09
CA GLN A 102 -6.37 6.54 0.18
C GLN A 102 -6.01 7.85 -0.51
N VAL A 103 -6.59 8.11 -1.68
CA VAL A 103 -6.39 9.36 -2.42
C VAL A 103 -7.43 10.39 -2.00
N VAL A 104 -6.95 11.57 -1.65
CA VAL A 104 -7.77 12.69 -1.17
C VAL A 104 -7.45 13.94 -1.99
N ARG A 105 -8.48 14.67 -2.38
CA ARG A 105 -8.38 15.87 -3.21
C ARG A 105 -8.04 17.10 -2.38
N PHE A 106 -6.87 17.70 -2.62
CA PHE A 106 -6.42 18.96 -2.04
C PHE A 106 -6.26 20.07 -3.09
N PHE A 107 -6.72 19.87 -4.32
CA PHE A 107 -6.65 20.84 -5.41
C PHE A 107 -8.04 21.42 -5.71
N GLY A 108 -8.05 22.72 -6.08
CA GLY A 108 -9.21 23.38 -6.62
C GLY A 108 -9.18 23.32 -8.16
N ASP A 109 -10.25 22.83 -8.77
CA ASP A 109 -10.47 22.93 -10.22
C ASP A 109 -11.98 23.13 -10.45
N LYS A 110 -12.33 24.25 -11.11
CA LYS A 110 -13.72 24.64 -11.39
C LYS A 110 -14.41 23.70 -12.39
N ASN A 111 -13.61 23.01 -13.22
CA ASN A 111 -14.12 22.09 -14.24
C ASN A 111 -14.37 20.68 -13.71
N ILE A 112 -13.95 20.38 -12.48
CA ILE A 112 -14.07 19.06 -11.87
C ILE A 112 -15.08 19.15 -10.73
N THR A 113 -16.25 18.55 -10.91
CA THR A 113 -17.31 18.51 -9.90
C THR A 113 -16.86 17.71 -8.67
N HIS A 114 -17.11 18.22 -7.47
CA HIS A 114 -16.97 17.45 -6.23
C HIS A 114 -18.31 16.81 -5.84
N VAL A 115 -18.28 15.63 -5.24
CA VAL A 115 -19.50 14.87 -4.87
C VAL A 115 -20.41 15.68 -3.92
N GLU A 116 -19.83 16.53 -3.07
CA GLU A 116 -20.56 17.39 -2.12
C GLU A 116 -20.55 18.86 -2.53
N ASN A 117 -20.28 19.18 -3.80
CA ASN A 117 -20.19 20.55 -4.35
C ASN A 117 -19.17 21.47 -3.66
N LYS A 118 -18.42 20.98 -2.66
CA LYS A 118 -17.36 21.68 -1.94
C LYS A 118 -16.20 20.73 -1.68
N VAL A 119 -14.99 21.16 -1.98
CA VAL A 119 -13.77 20.39 -1.65
C VAL A 119 -13.51 20.52 -0.16
N SER A 120 -13.64 19.43 0.58
CA SER A 120 -13.35 19.35 2.02
C SER A 120 -12.50 18.12 2.29
N PRO A 121 -11.16 18.24 2.18
CA PRO A 121 -10.26 17.10 2.28
C PRO A 121 -10.38 16.30 3.58
N LEU A 122 -10.65 16.98 4.70
CA LEU A 122 -10.78 16.33 6.00
C LEU A 122 -12.07 15.52 6.09
N ASP A 123 -13.20 16.06 5.62
CA ASP A 123 -14.47 15.35 5.56
C ASP A 123 -14.39 14.14 4.61
N ASP A 124 -13.65 14.29 3.51
CA ASP A 124 -13.41 13.21 2.54
C ASP A 124 -12.63 12.05 3.20
N ILE A 125 -11.60 12.36 3.99
CA ILE A 125 -10.84 11.37 4.76
C ILE A 125 -11.76 10.66 5.77
N GLU A 126 -12.53 11.43 6.53
CA GLU A 126 -13.42 10.89 7.56
C GLU A 126 -14.53 10.04 6.96
N THR A 127 -15.07 10.41 5.80
CA THR A 127 -16.09 9.63 5.09
C THR A 127 -15.58 8.22 4.78
N ILE A 128 -14.40 8.11 4.19
CA ILE A 128 -13.81 6.80 3.88
C ILE A 128 -13.48 6.01 5.15
N ASN A 129 -12.87 6.67 6.13
CA ASN A 129 -12.53 6.05 7.39
C ASN A 129 -13.76 5.48 8.09
N THR A 130 -14.86 6.22 8.09
CA THR A 130 -16.15 5.80 8.69
C THR A 130 -16.71 4.58 7.98
N GLU A 131 -16.70 4.53 6.65
CA GLU A 131 -17.18 3.36 5.89
C GLU A 131 -16.37 2.10 6.20
N LEU A 132 -15.03 2.22 6.33
CA LEU A 132 -14.18 1.11 6.71
C LEU A 132 -14.47 0.62 8.13
N VAL A 133 -14.64 1.53 9.08
CA VAL A 133 -14.97 1.20 10.48
C VAL A 133 -16.34 0.53 10.56
N LEU A 134 -17.35 1.04 9.87
CA LEU A 134 -18.69 0.44 9.86
C LEU A 134 -18.71 -0.96 9.25
N ALA A 135 -17.89 -1.22 8.22
CA ALA A 135 -17.72 -2.56 7.66
C ALA A 135 -17.06 -3.52 8.66
N ASP A 136 -16.10 -3.02 9.46
CA ASP A 136 -15.44 -3.80 10.50
C ASP A 136 -16.36 -4.07 11.68
N ILE A 137 -17.19 -3.11 12.11
CA ILE A 137 -18.23 -3.30 13.14
C ILE A 137 -19.13 -4.48 12.76
N LYS A 138 -19.66 -4.50 11.53
CA LYS A 138 -20.48 -5.63 11.04
C LYS A 138 -19.74 -6.96 11.08
N THR A 139 -18.44 -6.95 10.75
CA THR A 139 -17.61 -8.15 10.80
C THR A 139 -17.46 -8.65 12.24
N VAL A 140 -17.20 -7.75 13.18
CA VAL A 140 -17.06 -8.08 14.60
C VAL A 140 -18.38 -8.58 15.20
N GLU A 141 -19.49 -7.91 14.93
CA GLU A 141 -20.83 -8.32 15.37
C GLU A 141 -21.21 -9.72 14.88
N LYS A 142 -20.94 -10.00 13.60
CA LYS A 142 -21.16 -11.32 13.01
C LYS A 142 -20.33 -12.41 13.74
N ASN A 143 -19.07 -12.10 14.07
CA ASN A 143 -18.21 -13.03 14.80
C ASN A 143 -18.62 -13.19 16.28
N LEU A 144 -19.11 -12.13 16.92
CA LEU A 144 -19.71 -12.23 18.26
C LEU A 144 -20.88 -13.20 18.29
N LYS A 145 -21.82 -13.10 17.33
CA LYS A 145 -22.96 -14.02 17.21
C LYS A 145 -22.49 -15.47 17.02
N LYS A 146 -21.54 -15.72 16.11
CA LYS A 146 -20.98 -17.07 15.89
C LYS A 146 -20.30 -17.65 17.14
N ASN A 147 -19.65 -16.80 17.95
CA ASN A 147 -18.94 -17.23 19.15
C ASN A 147 -19.89 -17.58 20.32
N GLU A 148 -21.15 -17.22 20.26
CA GLU A 148 -22.13 -17.51 21.32
C GLU A 148 -22.27 -19.01 21.60
N GLU A 149 -22.21 -19.84 20.55
CA GLU A 149 -22.27 -21.31 20.68
C GLU A 149 -21.06 -21.85 21.45
N LEU A 150 -19.86 -21.36 21.17
CA LEU A 150 -18.65 -21.73 21.89
C LEU A 150 -18.71 -21.30 23.36
N VAL A 151 -19.28 -20.16 23.64
CA VAL A 151 -19.48 -19.67 25.01
C VAL A 151 -20.47 -20.52 25.75
N LYS A 152 -21.60 -20.91 25.13
CA LYS A 152 -22.60 -21.83 25.72
C LYS A 152 -22.02 -23.20 26.06
N ALA A 153 -21.10 -23.67 25.22
CA ALA A 153 -20.34 -24.92 25.47
C ALA A 153 -19.24 -24.79 26.52
N ASN A 154 -19.16 -23.68 27.27
CA ASN A 154 -18.13 -23.38 28.28
C ASN A 154 -16.68 -23.48 27.78
N ASN A 155 -16.45 -23.30 26.50
CA ASN A 155 -15.12 -23.33 25.91
C ASN A 155 -14.30 -22.10 26.42
N PRO A 156 -13.12 -22.32 27.03
CA PRO A 156 -12.28 -21.22 27.53
C PRO A 156 -11.90 -20.19 26.46
N ASN A 157 -11.62 -20.67 25.24
CA ASN A 157 -11.32 -19.81 24.10
C ASN A 157 -12.53 -18.96 23.70
N GLY A 158 -13.76 -19.51 23.77
CA GLY A 158 -14.98 -18.78 23.50
C GLY A 158 -15.17 -17.58 24.45
N LYS A 159 -14.85 -17.75 25.74
CA LYS A 159 -14.93 -16.65 26.73
C LYS A 159 -13.91 -15.54 26.41
N LEU A 160 -12.66 -15.91 26.12
CA LEU A 160 -11.62 -14.95 25.73
C LEU A 160 -12.03 -14.17 24.46
N ILE A 161 -12.42 -14.88 23.39
CA ILE A 161 -12.87 -14.29 22.13
C ILE A 161 -14.01 -13.29 22.38
N LYS A 162 -15.00 -13.65 23.18
CA LYS A 162 -16.13 -12.77 23.51
C LYS A 162 -15.70 -11.45 24.14
N VAL A 163 -14.76 -11.50 25.10
CA VAL A 163 -14.24 -10.30 25.78
C VAL A 163 -13.50 -9.41 24.79
N VAL A 164 -12.58 -10.01 24.01
CA VAL A 164 -11.80 -9.28 23.01
C VAL A 164 -12.70 -8.59 21.98
N LEU A 165 -13.68 -9.33 21.41
CA LEU A 165 -14.58 -8.79 20.40
C LEU A 165 -15.49 -7.68 20.95
N LYS A 166 -15.93 -7.76 22.23
CA LYS A 166 -16.72 -6.68 22.86
C LYS A 166 -15.89 -5.41 23.02
N ASN A 167 -14.67 -5.53 23.56
CA ASN A 167 -13.78 -4.39 23.76
C ASN A 167 -13.38 -3.75 22.41
N LEU A 168 -13.13 -4.57 21.39
CA LEU A 168 -12.86 -4.11 20.05
C LEU A 168 -14.08 -3.39 19.45
N LEU A 169 -15.29 -3.91 19.62
CA LEU A 169 -16.52 -3.28 19.17
C LEU A 169 -16.73 -1.89 19.80
N GLU A 170 -16.48 -1.75 21.10
CA GLU A 170 -16.53 -0.45 21.78
C GLU A 170 -15.48 0.53 21.24
N HIS A 171 -14.29 0.04 20.87
CA HIS A 171 -13.24 0.84 20.25
C HIS A 171 -13.64 1.31 18.85
N LEU A 172 -14.18 0.43 18.02
CA LEU A 172 -14.68 0.74 16.67
C LEU A 172 -15.88 1.70 16.70
N ASN A 173 -16.80 1.54 17.65
CA ASN A 173 -17.95 2.43 17.82
C ASN A 173 -17.56 3.87 18.18
N LYS A 174 -16.33 4.11 18.64
CA LYS A 174 -15.75 5.44 18.82
C LYS A 174 -15.12 6.01 17.52
N GLY A 175 -15.35 5.37 16.38
CA GLY A 175 -14.77 5.74 15.08
C GLY A 175 -13.28 5.45 14.94
N ARG A 176 -12.69 4.62 15.81
CA ARG A 176 -11.26 4.35 15.84
C ARG A 176 -10.92 3.10 15.03
N PHE A 177 -9.78 3.13 14.34
CA PHE A 177 -9.29 1.98 13.58
C PHE A 177 -8.86 0.83 14.49
N SER A 178 -9.16 -0.41 14.09
CA SER A 178 -8.80 -1.61 14.84
C SER A 178 -7.30 -1.69 15.14
N LYS A 179 -6.41 -1.32 14.19
CA LYS A 179 -4.95 -1.29 14.41
C LYS A 179 -4.49 -0.33 15.51
N THR A 180 -5.35 0.58 15.98
CA THR A 180 -5.07 1.48 17.12
C THR A 180 -5.52 0.90 18.46
N PHE A 181 -6.26 -0.21 18.45
CA PHE A 181 -6.67 -0.91 19.66
C PHE A 181 -5.46 -1.49 20.39
N GLN A 182 -5.36 -1.22 21.70
CA GLN A 182 -4.28 -1.78 22.54
C GLN A 182 -4.63 -3.21 22.90
N ARG A 183 -3.71 -4.13 22.67
CA ARG A 183 -3.93 -5.57 22.81
C ARG A 183 -2.63 -6.34 23.10
N ASN A 184 -2.75 -7.46 23.75
CA ASN A 184 -1.66 -8.41 23.99
C ASN A 184 -1.58 -9.46 22.86
N SER A 185 -0.57 -10.34 22.90
CA SER A 185 -0.34 -11.34 21.82
C SER A 185 -1.48 -12.34 21.63
N LYS A 186 -2.24 -12.67 22.70
CA LYS A 186 -3.40 -13.58 22.58
C LYS A 186 -4.58 -12.90 21.91
N GLU A 187 -4.81 -11.63 22.23
CA GLU A 187 -5.84 -10.79 21.62
C GLU A 187 -5.50 -10.48 20.17
N ASP A 188 -4.20 -10.27 19.87
CA ASP A 188 -3.69 -10.10 18.52
C ASP A 188 -4.06 -11.28 17.60
N PHE A 189 -3.90 -12.52 18.11
CA PHE A 189 -4.30 -13.71 17.38
C PHE A 189 -5.79 -13.71 17.03
N VAL A 190 -6.65 -13.31 17.97
CA VAL A 190 -8.11 -13.25 17.74
C VAL A 190 -8.44 -12.21 16.66
N ILE A 191 -7.85 -11.00 16.74
CA ILE A 191 -8.15 -9.89 15.85
C ILE A 191 -7.62 -10.14 14.44
N ASN A 192 -6.42 -10.68 14.31
CA ASN A 192 -5.81 -11.00 13.01
C ASN A 192 -6.65 -11.99 12.19
N ASN A 193 -7.36 -12.90 12.84
CA ASN A 193 -8.26 -13.86 12.19
C ASN A 193 -9.58 -13.24 11.69
N LEU A 194 -9.87 -11.99 12.02
CA LEU A 194 -11.07 -11.29 11.55
C LEU A 194 -10.89 -10.64 10.18
N PHE A 195 -9.65 -10.47 9.72
CA PHE A 195 -9.30 -9.80 8.47
C PHE A 195 -9.98 -8.43 8.30
N LEU A 196 -9.90 -7.61 9.35
CA LEU A 196 -10.52 -6.29 9.39
C LEU A 196 -9.86 -5.34 8.39
N LEU A 197 -10.68 -4.43 7.84
CA LEU A 197 -10.22 -3.45 6.85
C LEU A 197 -9.32 -2.39 7.49
N THR A 198 -9.66 -1.96 8.70
CA THR A 198 -8.89 -0.96 9.46
C THR A 198 -7.64 -1.51 10.14
N GLU A 199 -7.37 -2.83 10.02
CA GLU A 199 -6.07 -3.44 10.34
C GLU A 199 -5.05 -3.26 9.22
N LYS A 200 -5.50 -3.07 7.99
CA LYS A 200 -4.60 -2.97 6.84
C LYS A 200 -3.68 -1.76 6.96
N PRO A 201 -2.41 -1.91 6.55
CA PRO A 201 -1.53 -0.76 6.33
C PRO A 201 -2.17 0.21 5.34
N MET A 202 -2.05 1.51 5.61
CA MET A 202 -2.67 2.56 4.77
C MET A 202 -1.70 3.69 4.52
N VAL A 203 -1.67 4.19 3.29
CA VAL A 203 -1.03 5.43 2.88
C VAL A 203 -2.12 6.42 2.48
N CYS A 204 -2.21 7.55 3.18
CA CYS A 204 -3.05 8.67 2.77
C CYS A 204 -2.25 9.54 1.80
N VAL A 205 -2.77 9.72 0.58
CA VAL A 205 -2.18 10.52 -0.49
C VAL A 205 -2.98 11.79 -0.66
N ALA A 206 -2.40 12.92 -0.26
CA ALA A 206 -2.95 14.23 -0.59
C ALA A 206 -2.61 14.58 -2.04
N ASN A 207 -3.58 14.52 -2.94
CA ASN A 207 -3.43 14.97 -4.32
C ASN A 207 -3.54 16.49 -4.37
N VAL A 208 -2.38 17.15 -4.54
CA VAL A 208 -2.25 18.61 -4.45
C VAL A 208 -2.16 19.25 -5.86
N GLY A 209 -2.56 20.50 -5.96
CA GLY A 209 -2.35 21.31 -7.18
C GLY A 209 -1.12 22.21 -7.06
N LYS A 210 -0.71 22.84 -8.17
CA LYS A 210 0.45 23.76 -8.24
C LYS A 210 0.39 24.91 -7.23
N ASN A 211 -0.82 25.34 -6.83
CA ASN A 211 -1.08 26.45 -5.92
C ASN A 211 -1.86 26.02 -4.66
N SER A 212 -1.63 24.83 -4.13
CA SER A 212 -2.40 24.39 -2.98
C SER A 212 -2.01 25.18 -1.72
N ALA A 213 -2.78 26.23 -1.48
CA ALA A 213 -2.73 27.07 -0.28
C ALA A 213 -3.14 26.33 1.01
N ALA A 214 -3.31 25.02 0.94
CA ALA A 214 -3.91 24.19 1.98
C ALA A 214 -2.90 23.69 3.03
N THR A 215 -1.89 24.48 3.39
CA THR A 215 -0.84 24.04 4.33
C THR A 215 -1.41 23.60 5.68
N ASN A 216 -2.39 24.31 6.24
CA ASN A 216 -3.04 23.94 7.50
C ASN A 216 -3.84 22.64 7.37
N GLN A 217 -4.66 22.51 6.34
CA GLN A 217 -5.43 21.30 6.08
C GLN A 217 -4.53 20.06 5.83
N ILE A 218 -3.38 20.26 5.18
CA ILE A 218 -2.39 19.20 4.99
C ILE A 218 -1.80 18.75 6.33
N GLN A 219 -1.51 19.68 7.25
CA GLN A 219 -1.01 19.33 8.59
C GLN A 219 -2.08 18.62 9.43
N GLU A 220 -3.33 19.07 9.37
CA GLU A 220 -4.45 18.41 10.03
C GLU A 220 -4.68 17.00 9.49
N ALA A 221 -4.69 16.82 8.17
CA ALA A 221 -4.80 15.52 7.53
C ALA A 221 -3.64 14.58 7.89
N ARG A 222 -2.42 15.10 7.98
CA ARG A 222 -1.25 14.36 8.47
C ARG A 222 -1.44 13.92 9.93
N GLY A 223 -2.03 14.78 10.76
CA GLY A 223 -2.40 14.48 12.14
C GLY A 223 -3.39 13.33 12.24
N LEU A 224 -4.46 13.38 11.44
CA LEU A 224 -5.47 12.31 11.35
C LEU A 224 -4.87 10.98 10.88
N ALA A 225 -4.02 11.01 9.84
CA ALA A 225 -3.33 9.81 9.37
C ALA A 225 -2.45 9.20 10.48
N LYS A 226 -1.70 10.03 11.22
CA LYS A 226 -0.87 9.59 12.35
C LYS A 226 -1.71 8.97 13.48
N GLN A 227 -2.85 9.56 13.83
CA GLN A 227 -3.79 9.01 14.83
C GLN A 227 -4.25 7.61 14.43
N ASN A 228 -4.50 7.40 13.15
CA ASN A 228 -4.89 6.12 12.57
C ASN A 228 -3.71 5.19 12.25
N ARG A 229 -2.48 5.47 12.73
CA ARG A 229 -1.27 4.71 12.40
C ARG A 229 -1.13 4.47 10.89
N SER A 230 -1.38 5.51 10.09
CA SER A 230 -1.27 5.51 8.63
C SER A 230 -0.16 6.45 8.19
N SER A 231 0.49 6.13 7.07
CA SER A 231 1.45 7.03 6.43
C SER A 231 0.72 8.17 5.69
N PHE A 232 1.39 9.30 5.51
CA PHE A 232 0.85 10.44 4.78
C PHE A 232 1.89 11.01 3.83
N ILE A 233 1.51 11.17 2.56
CA ILE A 233 2.35 11.78 1.51
C ILE A 233 1.55 12.78 0.70
N THR A 234 2.25 13.70 0.05
CA THR A 234 1.68 14.65 -0.92
C THR A 234 2.16 14.29 -2.31
N ILE A 235 1.27 14.34 -3.31
CA ILE A 235 1.60 14.10 -4.72
C ILE A 235 0.83 15.09 -5.59
N ASN A 236 1.49 15.67 -6.56
CA ASN A 236 0.82 16.43 -7.62
C ASN A 236 0.46 15.50 -8.79
N GLY A 237 -0.74 14.94 -8.76
CA GLY A 237 -1.18 13.94 -9.74
C GLY A 237 -1.20 14.49 -11.20
N LYS A 238 -1.42 15.78 -11.39
CA LYS A 238 -1.36 16.39 -12.73
C LYS A 238 0.07 16.43 -13.25
N LEU A 239 1.03 16.80 -12.40
CA LEU A 239 2.45 16.81 -12.76
C LEU A 239 2.94 15.38 -13.04
N GLU A 240 2.57 14.42 -12.20
CA GLU A 240 2.95 13.02 -12.39
C GLU A 240 2.40 12.42 -13.70
N SER A 241 1.17 12.78 -14.08
CA SER A 241 0.60 12.40 -15.37
C SER A 241 1.41 13.00 -16.54
N GLN A 242 1.83 14.26 -16.45
CA GLN A 242 2.68 14.87 -17.47
C GLN A 242 4.05 14.18 -17.55
N ILE A 243 4.67 13.91 -16.40
CA ILE A 243 5.98 13.22 -16.32
C ILE A 243 5.91 11.82 -16.95
N SER A 244 4.79 11.11 -16.79
CA SER A 244 4.64 9.73 -17.27
C SER A 244 4.63 9.65 -18.82
N ASP A 245 4.28 10.72 -19.51
CA ASP A 245 4.16 10.77 -20.96
C ASP A 245 5.45 11.26 -21.65
N LEU A 246 6.46 11.69 -20.87
CA LEU A 246 7.69 12.29 -21.38
C LEU A 246 8.83 11.29 -21.53
N ASN A 247 9.73 11.55 -22.50
CA ASN A 247 11.00 10.83 -22.59
C ASN A 247 11.96 11.21 -21.43
N ASN A 248 13.04 10.45 -21.24
CA ASN A 248 13.95 10.63 -20.11
C ASN A 248 14.58 12.03 -19.99
N GLN A 249 14.87 12.69 -21.13
CA GLN A 249 15.48 14.02 -21.14
C GLN A 249 14.45 15.09 -20.74
N GLU A 250 13.27 15.06 -21.35
CA GLU A 250 12.16 15.96 -21.03
C GLU A 250 11.69 15.78 -19.58
N LYS A 251 11.61 14.53 -19.12
CA LYS A 251 11.31 14.19 -17.71
C LYS A 251 12.28 14.86 -16.74
N GLN A 252 13.58 14.78 -17.02
CA GLN A 252 14.58 15.40 -16.15
C GLN A 252 14.49 16.93 -16.15
N LEU A 253 14.20 17.54 -17.29
CA LEU A 253 14.00 18.99 -17.39
C LEU A 253 12.79 19.43 -16.57
N LEU A 254 11.65 18.75 -16.72
CA LEU A 254 10.43 19.06 -15.97
C LEU A 254 10.59 18.85 -14.46
N LEU A 255 11.27 17.79 -14.04
CA LEU A 255 11.60 17.56 -12.65
C LEU A 255 12.44 18.69 -12.07
N ASN A 256 13.49 19.13 -12.79
CA ASN A 256 14.36 20.23 -12.37
C ASN A 256 13.59 21.57 -12.28
N GLU A 257 12.69 21.85 -13.22
CA GLU A 257 11.83 23.04 -13.20
C GLU A 257 10.96 23.11 -11.94
N HIS A 258 10.52 21.94 -11.46
CA HIS A 258 9.71 21.81 -10.23
C HIS A 258 10.53 21.59 -8.97
N GLY A 259 11.87 21.60 -9.03
CA GLY A 259 12.77 21.37 -7.90
C GLY A 259 12.72 19.93 -7.34
N LEU A 260 12.28 18.99 -8.16
CA LEU A 260 12.16 17.57 -7.81
C LEU A 260 13.39 16.79 -8.29
N LYS A 261 13.88 15.88 -7.48
CA LYS A 261 14.97 14.95 -7.85
C LYS A 261 14.47 13.70 -8.57
N GLU A 262 13.27 13.27 -8.25
CA GLU A 262 12.60 12.09 -8.82
C GLU A 262 11.08 12.32 -8.81
N PRO A 263 10.30 11.56 -9.58
CA PRO A 263 8.83 11.60 -9.52
C PRO A 263 8.31 11.36 -8.10
N GLU A 264 7.30 12.08 -7.67
CA GLU A 264 6.68 11.94 -6.35
C GLU A 264 6.00 10.57 -6.19
N LEU A 265 5.55 9.94 -7.28
CA LEU A 265 5.05 8.57 -7.31
C LEU A 265 6.07 7.54 -6.80
N ASN A 266 7.37 7.78 -6.95
CA ASN A 266 8.41 6.95 -6.36
C ASN A 266 8.31 6.91 -4.82
N SER A 267 7.90 8.03 -4.21
CA SER A 267 7.67 8.10 -2.77
C SER A 267 6.49 7.22 -2.33
N LEU A 268 5.42 7.18 -3.14
CA LEU A 268 4.28 6.26 -2.90
C LEU A 268 4.71 4.80 -2.97
N ILE A 269 5.48 4.43 -4.00
CA ILE A 269 5.98 3.07 -4.17
C ILE A 269 6.87 2.67 -2.98
N LYS A 270 7.85 3.51 -2.64
CA LYS A 270 8.77 3.29 -1.53
C LYS A 270 8.04 3.18 -0.17
N GLU A 271 7.07 4.06 0.09
CA GLU A 271 6.32 4.05 1.34
C GLU A 271 5.39 2.82 1.43
N SER A 272 4.72 2.44 0.34
CA SER A 272 3.90 1.22 0.26
C SER A 272 4.74 -0.04 0.53
N TYR A 273 5.95 -0.09 0.00
CA TYR A 273 6.89 -1.18 0.23
C TYR A 273 7.36 -1.24 1.70
N LYS A 274 7.66 -0.09 2.29
CA LYS A 274 8.12 0.05 3.68
C LYS A 274 7.05 -0.36 4.69
N ILE A 275 5.80 0.08 4.53
CA ILE A 275 4.71 -0.24 5.48
C ILE A 275 4.28 -1.71 5.44
N LEU A 276 4.61 -2.42 4.36
CA LEU A 276 4.48 -3.88 4.26
C LEU A 276 5.54 -4.63 5.07
N GLY A 277 6.46 -3.91 5.71
CA GLY A 277 7.57 -4.53 6.45
C GLY A 277 8.53 -5.30 5.56
N LEU A 278 8.72 -4.84 4.32
CA LEU A 278 9.57 -5.49 3.33
C LEU A 278 10.97 -4.90 3.31
N GLN A 279 11.90 -5.68 2.80
CA GLN A 279 13.25 -5.27 2.47
C GLN A 279 13.72 -5.95 1.19
N THR A 280 14.70 -5.34 0.54
CA THR A 280 15.30 -5.85 -0.69
C THR A 280 16.70 -6.38 -0.39
N PHE A 281 17.02 -7.55 -0.96
CA PHE A 281 18.39 -8.01 -1.15
C PHE A 281 18.67 -8.22 -2.65
N PHE A 282 19.91 -8.31 -3.02
CA PHE A 282 20.33 -8.40 -4.42
C PHE A 282 21.07 -9.71 -4.67
N THR A 283 20.85 -10.26 -5.85
CA THR A 283 21.70 -11.31 -6.41
C THR A 283 22.33 -10.77 -7.69
N CYS A 284 23.65 -10.79 -7.77
CA CYS A 284 24.37 -10.23 -8.91
C CYS A 284 25.34 -11.26 -9.47
N ASN A 285 25.28 -11.47 -10.78
CA ASN A 285 26.26 -12.20 -11.57
C ASN A 285 26.40 -11.55 -12.96
N LYS A 286 27.14 -12.12 -13.88
CA LYS A 286 27.32 -11.62 -15.25
C LYS A 286 26.05 -11.71 -16.11
N GLU A 287 25.09 -12.56 -15.74
CA GLU A 287 23.84 -12.75 -16.48
C GLU A 287 22.78 -11.80 -15.99
N GLU A 288 22.55 -11.73 -14.66
CA GLU A 288 21.48 -10.93 -14.09
C GLU A 288 21.88 -10.26 -12.76
N ALA A 289 21.61 -8.96 -12.65
CA ALA A 289 21.53 -8.26 -11.37
C ALA A 289 20.04 -8.10 -11.01
N LYS A 290 19.62 -8.73 -9.90
CA LYS A 290 18.21 -8.80 -9.53
C LYS A 290 17.94 -8.36 -8.11
N ALA A 291 17.00 -7.44 -7.95
CA ALA A 291 16.40 -7.09 -6.68
C ALA A 291 15.36 -8.14 -6.28
N ARG A 292 15.45 -8.64 -5.06
CA ARG A 292 14.54 -9.64 -4.50
C ARG A 292 13.92 -9.14 -3.22
N THR A 293 12.63 -9.38 -3.06
CA THR A 293 11.84 -8.90 -1.93
C THR A 293 11.71 -9.98 -0.86
N ILE A 294 11.99 -9.60 0.39
CA ILE A 294 11.75 -10.45 1.58
C ILE A 294 11.13 -9.61 2.70
N ALA A 295 10.50 -10.27 3.65
CA ALA A 295 10.06 -9.61 4.88
C ALA A 295 11.28 -9.16 5.70
N ARG A 296 11.15 -8.05 6.43
CA ARG A 296 12.17 -7.65 7.42
C ARG A 296 12.28 -8.72 8.50
N GLY A 297 13.51 -9.06 8.86
CA GLY A 297 13.79 -10.13 9.81
C GLY A 297 13.71 -11.54 9.21
N ALA A 298 13.56 -11.67 7.88
CA ALA A 298 13.63 -12.97 7.21
C ALA A 298 15.01 -13.61 7.41
N THR A 299 15.01 -14.94 7.58
CA THR A 299 16.24 -15.73 7.70
C THR A 299 16.92 -15.94 6.33
N ALA A 300 18.21 -16.32 6.34
CA ALA A 300 18.94 -16.65 5.12
C ALA A 300 18.28 -17.79 4.31
N ILE A 301 17.65 -18.76 4.98
CA ILE A 301 16.90 -19.84 4.33
C ILE A 301 15.69 -19.29 3.57
N GLN A 302 14.98 -18.33 4.17
CA GLN A 302 13.83 -17.67 3.52
C GLN A 302 14.28 -16.83 2.32
N ALA A 303 15.41 -16.13 2.44
CA ALA A 303 16.01 -15.41 1.32
C ALA A 303 16.44 -16.36 0.19
N ALA A 304 17.06 -17.49 0.51
CA ALA A 304 17.42 -18.53 -0.46
C ALA A 304 16.21 -19.08 -1.23
N LYS A 305 15.06 -19.21 -0.55
CA LYS A 305 13.78 -19.61 -1.17
C LYS A 305 13.31 -18.64 -2.24
N GLU A 306 13.51 -17.34 -2.04
CA GLU A 306 13.15 -16.30 -3.03
C GLU A 306 14.12 -16.30 -4.23
N VAL A 307 15.31 -16.93 -4.11
CA VAL A 307 16.19 -17.15 -5.25
C VAL A 307 15.72 -18.37 -6.05
N HIS A 308 15.56 -19.50 -5.37
CA HIS A 308 15.01 -20.73 -5.94
C HIS A 308 14.50 -21.65 -4.82
N THR A 309 13.40 -22.35 -5.04
CA THR A 309 12.78 -23.23 -4.03
C THR A 309 13.72 -24.34 -3.55
N ASP A 310 14.58 -24.86 -4.44
CA ASP A 310 15.53 -25.91 -4.10
C ASP A 310 16.68 -25.40 -3.23
N PHE A 311 17.02 -24.11 -3.31
CA PHE A 311 18.05 -23.52 -2.45
C PHE A 311 17.64 -23.52 -0.99
N ALA A 312 16.35 -23.36 -0.69
CA ALA A 312 15.85 -23.48 0.67
C ALA A 312 15.89 -24.92 1.18
N LYS A 313 15.56 -25.91 0.32
CA LYS A 313 15.57 -27.34 0.70
C LYS A 313 16.97 -27.89 0.94
N LYS A 314 17.96 -27.41 0.19
CA LYS A 314 19.36 -27.87 0.24
C LYS A 314 20.28 -26.82 0.85
N PHE A 315 19.76 -25.91 1.66
CA PHE A 315 20.52 -24.80 2.22
C PHE A 315 21.61 -25.29 3.16
N ILE A 316 22.84 -24.89 2.91
CA ILE A 316 24.00 -25.18 3.77
C ILE A 316 24.50 -23.86 4.37
N LYS A 317 24.88 -22.92 3.53
CA LYS A 317 25.38 -21.58 3.91
C LYS A 317 25.03 -20.56 2.83
N ALA A 318 25.03 -19.29 3.20
CA ALA A 318 24.98 -18.16 2.28
C ALA A 318 26.12 -17.20 2.60
N GLU A 319 26.75 -16.67 1.59
CA GLU A 319 27.70 -15.55 1.70
C GLU A 319 26.93 -14.27 1.39
N ILE A 320 26.96 -13.34 2.32
CA ILE A 320 26.19 -12.09 2.25
C ILE A 320 27.16 -10.94 2.50
N TYR A 321 27.16 -9.97 1.59
CA TYR A 321 27.98 -8.78 1.66
C TYR A 321 27.10 -7.55 1.90
N ALA A 322 27.55 -6.64 2.76
CA ALA A 322 26.88 -5.36 2.88
C ALA A 322 27.09 -4.54 1.60
N PHE A 323 26.06 -3.78 1.19
CA PHE A 323 26.12 -2.96 -0.03
C PHE A 323 27.33 -2.00 -0.03
N ASP A 324 27.60 -1.36 1.11
CA ASP A 324 28.71 -0.42 1.25
C ASP A 324 30.08 -1.10 1.11
N ASP A 325 30.20 -2.36 1.56
CA ASP A 325 31.44 -3.13 1.42
C ASP A 325 31.70 -3.48 -0.05
N VAL A 326 30.64 -3.86 -0.81
CA VAL A 326 30.75 -4.12 -2.25
C VAL A 326 31.22 -2.87 -2.99
N ILE A 327 30.68 -1.68 -2.67
CA ILE A 327 31.11 -0.42 -3.28
C ILE A 327 32.56 -0.13 -2.97
N LYS A 328 32.97 -0.32 -1.70
CA LYS A 328 34.33 0.01 -1.23
C LYS A 328 35.38 -0.87 -1.89
N HIS A 329 35.10 -2.13 -2.07
CA HIS A 329 36.07 -3.10 -2.57
C HIS A 329 35.94 -3.38 -4.06
N LYS A 330 34.84 -2.96 -4.71
CA LYS A 330 34.56 -3.11 -6.14
C LYS A 330 34.72 -4.56 -6.67
N ASN A 331 34.51 -5.54 -5.80
CA ASN A 331 34.62 -6.97 -6.11
C ASN A 331 33.30 -7.68 -5.75
#